data_12b6fb3772340bac14d36c211c1877a7
#
_entry.id   12b6fb3772340bac14d36c211c1877a7
#
_cell.length_a   1.000
_cell.length_b   1.000
_cell.length_c   1.000
_cell.angle_alpha   90.00
_cell.angle_beta   90.00
_cell.angle_gamma   90.00
#
_symmetry.space_group_name_H-M   'P 1'
#
loop_
_entity.id
_entity.type
_entity.pdbx_description
1 polymer ?
#
loop_
_entity_poly.entity_id
_entity_poly.type
_entity_poly.pdbx_seq_one_letter_code
_entity_poly.pdbx_strand_id
1 'polypeptide(L)'
;MSIKRALISVSDKTGITQFAQSLVSLNIELLSTGGTAKLLKEQGIPVIEVSDFTGFPEIMAGRVKTLNPLIHGGILARRGVDEGVMKENDIKPIDLVVVNLYPFQDTISRPECSFEDAIENIDIGGPAMLRSSAKNHKSVTVIVDSSDFQLVLDELNASGNTSLKTRKKLALKTFEHTAQYDGAIANYLGEEEDGFSNTLNFQFTKSQALRYGENPHQRAAFYTDSNLEEVSIANSKQIQGKPLSYNNCLLYTSPSPRDS
;
A
#
# COMPACT_ATOMS: atom_id res chain seq x y z
N MET A 1 -9.83 3.64 -21.84
CA MET A 1 -9.74 2.17 -21.68
C MET A 1 -10.54 1.81 -20.45
N SER A 2 -11.35 0.77 -20.47
CA SER A 2 -12.06 0.27 -19.29
C SER A 2 -11.19 -0.73 -18.52
N ILE A 3 -11.33 -0.78 -17.20
CA ILE A 3 -10.72 -1.82 -16.37
C ILE A 3 -11.45 -3.14 -16.65
N LYS A 4 -10.71 -4.18 -17.01
CA LYS A 4 -11.26 -5.50 -17.33
C LYS A 4 -10.80 -6.61 -16.40
N ARG A 5 -9.64 -6.46 -15.78
CA ARG A 5 -9.06 -7.48 -14.91
C ARG A 5 -8.41 -6.87 -13.70
N ALA A 6 -8.74 -7.42 -12.53
CA ALA A 6 -8.17 -7.05 -11.24
C ALA A 6 -7.40 -8.22 -10.62
N LEU A 7 -6.24 -7.92 -10.06
CA LEU A 7 -5.48 -8.85 -9.23
C LEU A 7 -5.64 -8.43 -7.77
N ILE A 8 -6.13 -9.34 -6.93
CA ILE A 8 -6.41 -9.10 -5.51
C ILE A 8 -5.59 -10.06 -4.66
N SER A 9 -4.69 -9.54 -3.83
CA SER A 9 -3.89 -10.33 -2.90
C SER A 9 -3.68 -9.52 -1.63
N VAL A 10 -4.48 -9.79 -0.60
CA VAL A 10 -4.51 -8.99 0.62
C VAL A 10 -4.29 -9.85 1.87
N SER A 11 -3.53 -9.33 2.82
CA SER A 11 -3.35 -9.85 4.18
C SER A 11 -4.54 -9.43 5.04
N ASP A 12 -4.76 -8.14 5.21
CA ASP A 12 -5.99 -7.58 5.80
C ASP A 12 -7.14 -7.67 4.78
N LYS A 13 -8.19 -8.38 5.16
CA LYS A 13 -9.35 -8.69 4.32
C LYS A 13 -10.54 -7.75 4.56
N THR A 14 -10.33 -6.65 5.27
CA THR A 14 -11.37 -5.67 5.59
C THR A 14 -11.99 -5.11 4.32
N GLY A 15 -13.30 -5.29 4.16
CA GLY A 15 -14.09 -4.78 3.04
C GLY A 15 -13.85 -5.45 1.68
N ILE A 16 -12.91 -6.43 1.59
CA ILE A 16 -12.52 -7.00 0.30
C ILE A 16 -13.63 -7.79 -0.39
N THR A 17 -14.49 -8.46 0.37
CA THR A 17 -15.61 -9.25 -0.17
C THR A 17 -16.60 -8.36 -0.90
N GLN A 18 -17.03 -7.25 -0.28
CA GLN A 18 -17.95 -6.29 -0.90
C GLN A 18 -17.33 -5.61 -2.11
N PHE A 19 -16.05 -5.25 -2.00
CA PHE A 19 -15.31 -4.64 -3.11
C PHE A 19 -15.22 -5.60 -4.31
N ALA A 20 -14.80 -6.86 -4.08
CA ALA A 20 -14.73 -7.87 -5.12
C ALA A 20 -16.09 -8.16 -5.77
N GLN A 21 -17.17 -8.24 -4.97
CA GLN A 21 -18.53 -8.40 -5.47
C GLN A 21 -18.93 -7.25 -6.41
N SER A 22 -18.58 -6.02 -6.05
CA SER A 22 -18.83 -4.84 -6.86
C SER A 22 -18.04 -4.89 -8.18
N LEU A 23 -16.78 -5.31 -8.17
CA LEU A 23 -15.98 -5.49 -9.38
C LEU A 23 -16.58 -6.53 -10.33
N VAL A 24 -17.03 -7.67 -9.80
CA VAL A 24 -17.71 -8.72 -10.60
C VAL A 24 -18.99 -8.19 -11.22
N SER A 25 -19.79 -7.40 -10.48
CA SER A 25 -21.02 -6.77 -11.00
C SER A 25 -20.73 -5.78 -12.16
N LEU A 26 -19.51 -5.25 -12.22
CA LEU A 26 -19.01 -4.42 -13.32
C LEU A 26 -18.35 -5.23 -14.45
N ASN A 27 -18.50 -6.56 -14.45
CA ASN A 27 -17.87 -7.49 -15.41
C ASN A 27 -16.33 -7.42 -15.42
N ILE A 28 -15.71 -7.16 -14.26
CA ILE A 28 -14.27 -7.19 -14.08
C ILE A 28 -13.87 -8.60 -13.62
N GLU A 29 -12.98 -9.24 -14.40
CA GLU A 29 -12.41 -10.55 -14.06
C GLU A 29 -11.48 -10.43 -12.86
N LEU A 30 -11.59 -11.35 -11.90
CA LEU A 30 -10.76 -11.35 -10.69
C LEU A 30 -9.70 -12.44 -10.74
N LEU A 31 -8.45 -12.05 -10.51
CA LEU A 31 -7.34 -12.94 -10.20
C LEU A 31 -7.00 -12.83 -8.72
N SER A 32 -6.65 -13.94 -8.06
CA SER A 32 -6.25 -13.90 -6.66
C SER A 32 -5.34 -15.07 -6.28
N THR A 33 -4.77 -15.01 -5.09
CA THR A 33 -3.85 -16.02 -4.55
C THR A 33 -4.26 -16.45 -3.15
N GLY A 34 -3.89 -17.67 -2.79
CA GLY A 34 -3.89 -18.17 -1.41
C GLY A 34 -5.19 -17.93 -0.64
N GLY A 35 -5.03 -17.40 0.58
CA GLY A 35 -6.18 -17.18 1.48
C GLY A 35 -7.20 -16.16 0.98
N THR A 36 -6.81 -15.21 0.11
CA THR A 36 -7.75 -14.27 -0.51
C THR A 36 -8.61 -14.98 -1.54
N ALA A 37 -8.02 -15.80 -2.41
CA ALA A 37 -8.78 -16.60 -3.39
C ALA A 37 -9.76 -17.55 -2.71
N LYS A 38 -9.33 -18.22 -1.63
CA LYS A 38 -10.17 -19.11 -0.83
C LYS A 38 -11.37 -18.35 -0.26
N LEU A 39 -11.14 -17.22 0.39
CA LEU A 39 -12.21 -16.37 0.95
C LEU A 39 -13.24 -15.98 -0.11
N LEU A 40 -12.78 -15.50 -1.28
CA LEU A 40 -13.68 -15.06 -2.34
C LEU A 40 -14.52 -16.25 -2.89
N LYS A 41 -13.91 -17.41 -3.08
CA LYS A 41 -14.61 -18.64 -3.51
C LYS A 41 -15.66 -19.08 -2.49
N GLU A 42 -15.34 -19.05 -1.20
CA GLU A 42 -16.27 -19.39 -0.11
C GLU A 42 -17.48 -18.46 -0.05
N GLN A 43 -17.31 -17.21 -0.49
CA GLN A 43 -18.39 -16.22 -0.62
C GLN A 43 -19.14 -16.30 -1.97
N GLY A 44 -18.85 -17.31 -2.79
CA GLY A 44 -19.50 -17.50 -4.11
C GLY A 44 -19.07 -16.46 -5.15
N ILE A 45 -17.96 -15.75 -4.95
CA ILE A 45 -17.44 -14.75 -5.88
C ILE A 45 -16.54 -15.45 -6.90
N PRO A 46 -16.82 -15.34 -8.21
CA PRO A 46 -15.99 -15.95 -9.24
C PRO A 46 -14.59 -15.33 -9.24
N VAL A 47 -13.58 -16.15 -9.09
CA VAL A 47 -12.17 -15.78 -9.05
C VAL A 47 -11.30 -16.86 -9.66
N ILE A 48 -10.32 -16.47 -10.46
CA ILE A 48 -9.29 -17.33 -11.06
C ILE A 48 -8.06 -17.29 -10.15
N GLU A 49 -7.52 -18.44 -9.82
CA GLU A 49 -6.25 -18.50 -9.10
C GLU A 49 -5.08 -18.11 -10.01
N VAL A 50 -4.08 -17.45 -9.46
CA VAL A 50 -2.89 -17.04 -10.22
C VAL A 50 -2.17 -18.24 -10.83
N SER A 51 -2.15 -19.37 -10.14
CA SER A 51 -1.59 -20.63 -10.68
C SER A 51 -2.32 -21.11 -11.94
N ASP A 52 -3.65 -21.04 -11.96
CA ASP A 52 -4.46 -21.42 -13.11
C ASP A 52 -4.29 -20.41 -14.26
N PHE A 53 -4.21 -19.13 -13.92
CA PHE A 53 -4.01 -18.05 -14.90
C PHE A 53 -2.64 -18.11 -15.57
N THR A 54 -1.58 -18.44 -14.83
CA THR A 54 -0.21 -18.49 -15.33
C THR A 54 0.20 -19.87 -15.84
N GLY A 55 -0.54 -20.92 -15.50
CA GLY A 55 -0.12 -22.31 -15.73
C GLY A 55 1.10 -22.73 -14.90
N PHE A 56 1.51 -21.93 -13.92
CA PHE A 56 2.66 -22.21 -13.07
C PHE A 56 2.23 -22.39 -11.62
N PRO A 57 2.59 -23.53 -10.98
CA PRO A 57 2.19 -23.80 -9.61
C PRO A 57 2.86 -22.86 -8.60
N GLU A 58 2.24 -22.72 -7.44
CA GLU A 58 2.90 -22.14 -6.28
C GLU A 58 3.98 -23.09 -5.78
N ILE A 59 5.21 -22.58 -5.60
CA ILE A 59 6.37 -23.36 -5.19
C ILE A 59 7.08 -22.75 -3.98
N MET A 60 8.01 -23.51 -3.37
CA MET A 60 8.81 -23.05 -2.22
C MET A 60 7.93 -22.58 -1.06
N ALA A 61 6.92 -23.37 -0.69
CA ALA A 61 5.97 -23.07 0.38
C ALA A 61 5.28 -21.69 0.22
N GLY A 62 5.02 -21.27 -1.01
CA GLY A 62 4.33 -20.01 -1.29
C GLY A 62 5.23 -18.80 -1.51
N ARG A 63 6.53 -18.93 -1.35
CA ARG A 63 7.47 -17.82 -1.60
C ARG A 63 7.48 -17.36 -3.06
N VAL A 64 7.16 -18.27 -4.00
CA VAL A 64 7.07 -17.96 -5.43
C VAL A 64 5.70 -18.33 -5.95
N LYS A 65 4.88 -17.33 -6.24
CA LYS A 65 3.55 -17.48 -6.85
C LYS A 65 3.20 -16.33 -7.80
N THR A 66 3.47 -15.09 -7.41
CA THR A 66 3.16 -13.88 -8.20
C THR A 66 4.36 -13.32 -8.93
N LEU A 67 5.59 -13.75 -8.60
CA LEU A 67 6.82 -13.39 -9.32
C LEU A 67 6.88 -14.17 -10.65
N ASN A 68 6.00 -13.81 -11.57
CA ASN A 68 5.81 -14.51 -12.85
C ASN A 68 5.75 -13.47 -14.00
N PRO A 69 6.41 -13.70 -15.14
CA PRO A 69 6.38 -12.80 -16.28
C PRO A 69 4.96 -12.48 -16.80
N LEU A 70 4.02 -13.43 -16.74
CA LEU A 70 2.64 -13.20 -17.17
C LEU A 70 1.91 -12.21 -16.24
N ILE A 71 2.20 -12.25 -14.94
CA ILE A 71 1.66 -11.30 -13.97
C ILE A 71 2.33 -9.94 -14.13
N HIS A 72 3.66 -9.87 -14.02
CA HIS A 72 4.37 -8.59 -14.08
C HIS A 72 4.32 -7.96 -15.48
N GLY A 73 4.32 -8.76 -16.55
CA GLY A 73 4.08 -8.29 -17.91
C GLY A 73 2.69 -7.70 -18.06
N GLY A 74 1.65 -8.36 -17.52
CA GLY A 74 0.28 -7.85 -17.52
C GLY A 74 0.12 -6.50 -16.81
N ILE A 75 0.88 -6.29 -15.71
CA ILE A 75 0.91 -5.04 -14.94
C ILE A 75 1.77 -3.97 -15.63
N LEU A 76 2.98 -4.29 -16.07
CA LEU A 76 4.00 -3.32 -16.52
C LEU A 76 3.84 -2.91 -17.98
N ALA A 77 3.18 -3.71 -18.82
CA ALA A 77 3.03 -3.41 -20.25
C ALA A 77 2.38 -2.04 -20.46
N ARG A 78 3.01 -1.22 -21.32
CA ARG A 78 2.52 0.11 -21.69
C ARG A 78 1.43 -0.05 -22.75
N ARG A 79 0.21 0.32 -22.37
CA ARG A 79 -0.95 0.25 -23.27
C ARG A 79 -0.74 1.18 -24.47
N GLY A 80 -0.94 0.64 -25.69
CA GLY A 80 -0.69 1.36 -26.96
C GLY A 80 0.76 1.23 -27.47
N VAL A 81 1.65 0.51 -26.75
CA VAL A 81 3.07 0.37 -27.13
C VAL A 81 3.52 -1.08 -27.15
N ASP A 82 3.16 -1.86 -26.15
CA ASP A 82 3.74 -3.20 -25.91
C ASP A 82 2.79 -4.34 -26.36
N GLU A 83 1.68 -4.05 -27.07
CA GLU A 83 0.67 -5.05 -27.47
C GLU A 83 1.25 -6.18 -28.34
N GLY A 84 2.25 -5.90 -29.17
CA GLY A 84 2.93 -6.91 -29.98
C GLY A 84 3.60 -7.95 -29.10
N VAL A 85 4.43 -7.49 -28.16
CA VAL A 85 5.16 -8.35 -27.21
C VAL A 85 4.20 -9.10 -26.29
N MET A 86 3.12 -8.43 -25.83
CA MET A 86 2.09 -9.09 -25.02
C MET A 86 1.44 -10.24 -25.78
N LYS A 87 1.10 -10.04 -27.06
CA LYS A 87 0.49 -11.07 -27.90
C LYS A 87 1.44 -12.25 -28.18
N GLU A 88 2.70 -11.96 -28.47
CA GLU A 88 3.73 -12.98 -28.73
C GLU A 88 3.97 -13.88 -27.51
N ASN A 89 3.80 -13.37 -26.29
CA ASN A 89 4.04 -14.07 -25.03
C ASN A 89 2.78 -14.46 -24.27
N ASP A 90 1.59 -14.36 -24.88
CA ASP A 90 0.26 -14.61 -24.27
C ASP A 90 0.05 -13.83 -22.96
N ILE A 91 0.59 -12.63 -22.87
CA ILE A 91 0.44 -11.75 -21.71
C ILE A 91 -0.90 -11.03 -21.80
N LYS A 92 -1.76 -11.26 -20.81
CA LYS A 92 -3.06 -10.59 -20.68
C LYS A 92 -2.93 -9.38 -19.74
N PRO A 93 -3.53 -8.21 -20.08
CA PRO A 93 -3.43 -7.02 -19.25
C PRO A 93 -4.08 -7.22 -17.88
N ILE A 94 -3.46 -6.62 -16.87
CA ILE A 94 -3.99 -6.46 -15.50
C ILE A 94 -4.13 -4.95 -15.28
N ASP A 95 -5.35 -4.48 -15.01
CA ASP A 95 -5.69 -3.06 -15.03
C ASP A 95 -5.90 -2.46 -13.63
N LEU A 96 -6.19 -3.33 -12.65
CA LEU A 96 -6.36 -2.98 -11.25
C LEU A 96 -5.58 -3.98 -10.38
N VAL A 97 -4.82 -3.47 -9.43
CA VAL A 97 -4.07 -4.28 -8.46
C VAL A 97 -4.45 -3.83 -7.05
N VAL A 98 -4.89 -4.78 -6.23
CA VAL A 98 -5.30 -4.56 -4.83
C VAL A 98 -4.43 -5.46 -3.96
N VAL A 99 -3.48 -4.85 -3.29
CA VAL A 99 -2.50 -5.56 -2.47
C VAL A 99 -2.23 -4.75 -1.21
N ASN A 100 -2.36 -5.37 -0.06
CA ASN A 100 -1.75 -4.89 1.17
C ASN A 100 -0.71 -5.90 1.65
N LEU A 101 0.30 -5.42 2.33
CA LEU A 101 1.45 -6.23 2.73
C LEU A 101 1.16 -6.97 4.05
N TYR A 102 1.95 -7.98 4.34
CA TYR A 102 1.96 -8.58 5.67
C TYR A 102 2.35 -7.51 6.71
N PRO A 103 1.71 -7.48 7.88
CA PRO A 103 1.98 -6.48 8.91
C PRO A 103 3.30 -6.80 9.62
N PHE A 104 4.44 -6.51 8.97
CA PHE A 104 5.78 -6.79 9.49
C PHE A 104 6.00 -6.15 10.87
N GLN A 105 5.60 -4.89 11.05
CA GLN A 105 5.72 -4.20 12.33
C GLN A 105 4.92 -4.88 13.45
N ASP A 106 3.69 -5.35 13.16
CA ASP A 106 2.89 -6.09 14.14
C ASP A 106 3.50 -7.44 14.47
N THR A 107 4.21 -8.04 13.52
CA THR A 107 4.90 -9.32 13.72
C THR A 107 6.08 -9.15 14.66
N ILE A 108 6.96 -8.20 14.41
CA ILE A 108 8.16 -7.96 15.24
C ILE A 108 7.83 -7.36 16.61
N SER A 109 6.67 -6.76 16.81
CA SER A 109 6.24 -6.25 18.13
C SER A 109 5.71 -7.34 19.06
N ARG A 110 5.55 -8.58 18.60
CA ARG A 110 5.15 -9.70 19.46
C ARG A 110 6.32 -10.17 20.30
N PRO A 111 6.15 -10.31 21.64
CA PRO A 111 7.24 -10.72 22.53
C PRO A 111 7.89 -12.06 22.19
N GLU A 112 7.10 -12.98 21.55
CA GLU A 112 7.53 -14.31 21.15
C GLU A 112 8.07 -14.40 19.71
N CYS A 113 8.18 -13.29 18.99
CA CYS A 113 8.66 -13.29 17.61
C CYS A 113 10.16 -13.62 17.57
N SER A 114 10.51 -14.73 16.94
CA SER A 114 11.91 -15.05 16.66
C SER A 114 12.43 -14.26 15.46
N PHE A 115 13.75 -14.19 15.32
CA PHE A 115 14.36 -13.56 14.14
C PHE A 115 13.96 -14.29 12.85
N GLU A 116 13.92 -15.62 12.88
CA GLU A 116 13.49 -16.46 11.77
C GLU A 116 12.03 -16.17 11.40
N ASP A 117 11.12 -16.00 12.38
CA ASP A 117 9.73 -15.65 12.14
C ASP A 117 9.62 -14.27 11.49
N ALA A 118 10.41 -13.30 11.93
CA ALA A 118 10.46 -11.98 11.31
C ALA A 118 10.88 -12.07 9.83
N ILE A 119 11.94 -12.82 9.52
CA ILE A 119 12.43 -13.02 8.15
C ILE A 119 11.38 -13.71 7.28
N GLU A 120 10.70 -14.75 7.77
CA GLU A 120 9.65 -15.44 6.99
C GLU A 120 8.42 -14.56 6.72
N ASN A 121 8.19 -13.53 7.52
CA ASN A 121 7.10 -12.59 7.33
C ASN A 121 7.47 -11.39 6.41
N ILE A 122 8.66 -11.38 5.81
CA ILE A 122 9.00 -10.38 4.78
C ILE A 122 8.30 -10.74 3.47
N ASP A 123 7.37 -9.89 3.04
CA ASP A 123 6.65 -10.04 1.78
C ASP A 123 7.51 -9.60 0.60
N ILE A 124 7.72 -10.47 -0.38
CA ILE A 124 8.46 -10.19 -1.61
C ILE A 124 7.52 -9.91 -2.77
N GLY A 125 6.51 -10.74 -2.94
CA GLY A 125 5.58 -10.65 -4.07
C GLY A 125 4.67 -9.43 -4.03
N GLY A 126 4.19 -9.08 -2.85
CA GLY A 126 3.34 -7.90 -2.63
C GLY A 126 4.05 -6.61 -3.04
N PRO A 127 5.20 -6.26 -2.45
CA PRO A 127 5.97 -5.08 -2.85
C PRO A 127 6.34 -5.05 -4.32
N ALA A 128 6.68 -6.20 -4.93
CA ALA A 128 6.98 -6.27 -6.35
C ALA A 128 5.79 -5.89 -7.22
N MET A 129 4.59 -6.41 -6.93
CA MET A 129 3.34 -6.05 -7.64
C MET A 129 2.95 -4.59 -7.41
N LEU A 130 3.06 -4.09 -6.19
CA LEU A 130 2.76 -2.71 -5.83
C LEU A 130 3.64 -1.72 -6.59
N ARG A 131 4.96 -1.93 -6.57
CA ARG A 131 5.92 -1.07 -7.26
C ARG A 131 5.73 -1.11 -8.79
N SER A 132 5.45 -2.29 -9.35
CA SER A 132 5.15 -2.46 -10.78
C SER A 132 3.91 -1.68 -11.19
N SER A 133 2.83 -1.79 -10.42
CA SER A 133 1.56 -1.10 -10.67
C SER A 133 1.69 0.41 -10.54
N ALA A 134 2.32 0.89 -9.47
CA ALA A 134 2.55 2.31 -9.23
C ALA A 134 3.44 2.94 -10.31
N LYS A 135 4.48 2.24 -10.77
CA LYS A 135 5.30 2.66 -11.92
C LYS A 135 4.45 2.84 -13.18
N ASN A 136 3.51 1.93 -13.43
CA ASN A 136 2.65 1.96 -14.63
C ASN A 136 1.29 2.65 -14.35
N HIS A 137 1.21 3.60 -13.43
CA HIS A 137 -0.03 4.30 -13.07
C HIS A 137 -0.73 5.02 -14.22
N LYS A 138 -0.07 5.23 -15.35
CA LYS A 138 -0.74 5.73 -16.57
C LYS A 138 -1.80 4.76 -17.06
N SER A 139 -1.63 3.45 -16.84
CA SER A 139 -2.47 2.38 -17.35
C SER A 139 -3.13 1.54 -16.23
N VAL A 140 -2.54 1.47 -15.05
CA VAL A 140 -2.94 0.57 -13.96
C VAL A 140 -3.36 1.37 -12.73
N THR A 141 -4.47 0.96 -12.14
CA THR A 141 -4.92 1.43 -10.81
C THR A 141 -4.31 0.53 -9.74
N VAL A 142 -3.77 1.10 -8.69
CA VAL A 142 -3.22 0.33 -7.55
C VAL A 142 -3.87 0.79 -6.25
N ILE A 143 -4.24 -0.15 -5.39
CA ILE A 143 -4.84 0.10 -4.08
C ILE A 143 -4.04 -0.67 -3.02
N VAL A 144 -3.63 0.03 -1.98
CA VAL A 144 -2.92 -0.54 -0.82
C VAL A 144 -3.75 -0.51 0.47
N ASP A 145 -4.87 0.21 0.46
CA ASP A 145 -5.67 0.49 1.64
C ASP A 145 -7.16 0.48 1.30
N SER A 146 -7.96 -0.21 2.12
CA SER A 146 -9.41 -0.35 1.94
C SER A 146 -10.18 0.98 1.95
N SER A 147 -9.63 2.03 2.55
CA SER A 147 -10.23 3.37 2.54
C SER A 147 -10.37 3.97 1.13
N ASP A 148 -9.61 3.46 0.15
CA ASP A 148 -9.67 3.93 -1.25
C ASP A 148 -10.67 3.12 -2.10
N PHE A 149 -11.30 2.06 -1.57
CA PHE A 149 -12.24 1.22 -2.33
C PHE A 149 -13.41 2.03 -2.88
N GLN A 150 -14.05 2.85 -2.05
CA GLN A 150 -15.22 3.62 -2.46
C GLN A 150 -14.89 4.62 -3.56
N LEU A 151 -13.76 5.34 -3.44
CA LEU A 151 -13.29 6.28 -4.46
C LEU A 151 -13.12 5.58 -5.84
N VAL A 152 -12.53 4.38 -5.83
CA VAL A 152 -12.31 3.63 -7.07
C VAL A 152 -13.64 3.11 -7.63
N LEU A 153 -14.54 2.58 -6.80
CA LEU A 153 -15.86 2.12 -7.24
C LEU A 153 -16.70 3.25 -7.83
N ASP A 154 -16.67 4.44 -7.26
CA ASP A 154 -17.41 5.60 -7.76
C ASP A 154 -16.95 5.97 -9.18
N GLU A 155 -15.64 6.02 -9.42
CA GLU A 155 -15.08 6.30 -10.75
C GLU A 155 -15.36 5.16 -11.75
N LEU A 156 -15.30 3.90 -11.30
CA LEU A 156 -15.63 2.74 -12.15
C LEU A 156 -17.10 2.74 -12.56
N ASN A 157 -18.02 3.01 -11.64
CA ASN A 157 -19.44 3.12 -11.95
C ASN A 157 -19.74 4.27 -12.90
N ALA A 158 -19.02 5.39 -12.78
CA ALA A 158 -19.23 6.55 -13.62
C ALA A 158 -18.68 6.41 -15.05
N SER A 159 -17.56 5.72 -15.22
CA SER A 159 -16.82 5.73 -16.50
C SER A 159 -16.19 4.40 -16.93
N GLY A 160 -16.30 3.36 -16.11
CA GLY A 160 -15.62 2.07 -16.32
C GLY A 160 -14.09 2.13 -16.12
N ASN A 161 -13.56 3.26 -15.62
CA ASN A 161 -12.13 3.45 -15.39
C ASN A 161 -11.89 4.46 -14.27
N THR A 162 -10.68 4.48 -13.74
CA THR A 162 -10.23 5.54 -12.84
C THR A 162 -9.58 6.69 -13.60
N SER A 163 -9.65 7.90 -13.06
CA SER A 163 -8.99 9.06 -13.63
C SER A 163 -7.46 8.96 -13.48
N LEU A 164 -6.70 9.58 -14.38
CA LEU A 164 -5.24 9.65 -14.25
C LEU A 164 -4.81 10.37 -12.95
N LYS A 165 -5.60 11.34 -12.49
CA LYS A 165 -5.37 12.04 -11.23
C LYS A 165 -5.47 11.08 -10.04
N THR A 166 -6.50 10.25 -10.01
CA THR A 166 -6.70 9.21 -8.99
C THR A 166 -5.58 8.19 -9.03
N ARG A 167 -5.25 7.64 -10.21
CA ARG A 167 -4.14 6.69 -10.35
C ARG A 167 -2.80 7.25 -9.86
N LYS A 168 -2.50 8.52 -10.17
CA LYS A 168 -1.29 9.19 -9.70
C LYS A 168 -1.28 9.34 -8.16
N LYS A 169 -2.42 9.70 -7.55
CA LYS A 169 -2.56 9.79 -6.10
C LYS A 169 -2.34 8.42 -5.44
N LEU A 170 -2.98 7.37 -5.97
CA LEU A 170 -2.84 6.02 -5.45
C LEU A 170 -1.42 5.45 -5.64
N ALA A 171 -0.76 5.77 -6.75
CA ALA A 171 0.63 5.39 -6.98
C ALA A 171 1.59 6.07 -5.97
N LEU A 172 1.37 7.35 -5.63
CA LEU A 172 2.12 8.01 -4.56
C LEU A 172 1.92 7.28 -3.23
N LYS A 173 0.66 7.06 -2.82
CA LYS A 173 0.34 6.32 -1.58
C LYS A 173 0.98 4.93 -1.55
N THR A 174 1.07 4.27 -2.70
CA THR A 174 1.73 2.97 -2.84
C THR A 174 3.23 3.05 -2.57
N PHE A 175 3.92 4.06 -3.11
CA PHE A 175 5.35 4.23 -2.83
C PHE A 175 5.62 4.69 -1.39
N GLU A 176 4.75 5.50 -0.79
CA GLU A 176 4.81 5.84 0.63
C GLU A 176 4.69 4.57 1.49
N HIS A 177 3.73 3.69 1.16
CA HIS A 177 3.51 2.42 1.85
C HIS A 177 4.72 1.46 1.73
N THR A 178 5.27 1.28 0.52
CA THR A 178 6.44 0.41 0.34
C THR A 178 7.72 0.99 0.96
N ALA A 179 7.88 2.30 0.97
CA ALA A 179 9.01 2.95 1.64
C ALA A 179 8.97 2.74 3.17
N GLN A 180 7.76 2.84 3.77
CA GLN A 180 7.57 2.54 5.19
C GLN A 180 7.89 1.08 5.51
N TYR A 181 7.41 0.18 4.67
CA TYR A 181 7.63 -1.24 4.82
C TYR A 181 9.12 -1.60 4.78
N ASP A 182 9.82 -1.16 3.72
CA ASP A 182 11.26 -1.41 3.56
C ASP A 182 12.09 -0.73 4.67
N GLY A 183 11.68 0.48 5.10
CA GLY A 183 12.33 1.21 6.19
C GLY A 183 12.21 0.48 7.53
N ALA A 184 11.05 -0.11 7.82
CA ALA A 184 10.84 -0.90 9.03
C ALA A 184 11.71 -2.17 9.05
N ILE A 185 11.79 -2.87 7.91
CA ILE A 185 12.67 -4.05 7.75
C ILE A 185 14.14 -3.64 7.93
N ALA A 186 14.58 -2.56 7.27
CA ALA A 186 15.95 -2.10 7.34
C ALA A 186 16.36 -1.69 8.77
N ASN A 187 15.48 -1.03 9.51
CA ASN A 187 15.72 -0.69 10.90
C ASN A 187 15.85 -1.94 11.77
N TYR A 188 14.90 -2.90 11.63
CA TYR A 188 14.93 -4.15 12.38
C TYR A 188 16.19 -4.98 12.13
N LEU A 189 16.61 -5.13 10.87
CA LEU A 189 17.82 -5.89 10.50
C LEU A 189 19.11 -5.14 10.84
N GLY A 190 19.04 -3.82 11.03
CA GLY A 190 20.18 -2.98 11.36
C GLY A 190 20.43 -2.84 12.87
N GLU A 191 19.61 -3.45 13.72
CA GLU A 191 19.87 -3.54 15.16
C GLU A 191 21.08 -4.45 15.41
N GLU A 192 22.25 -3.85 15.57
CA GLU A 192 23.49 -4.55 15.89
C GLU A 192 23.62 -4.70 17.43
N GLU A 193 24.58 -5.53 17.89
CA GLU A 193 24.81 -5.79 19.31
C GLU A 193 25.14 -4.52 20.12
N ASP A 194 25.67 -3.47 19.48
CA ASP A 194 25.95 -2.17 20.10
C ASP A 194 24.76 -1.18 20.09
N GLY A 195 23.63 -1.58 19.48
CA GLY A 195 22.40 -0.80 19.43
C GLY A 195 22.38 0.35 18.42
N PHE A 196 23.36 0.46 17.54
CA PHE A 196 23.45 1.53 16.52
C PHE A 196 23.54 0.96 15.11
N SER A 197 22.50 1.22 14.31
CA SER A 197 22.53 0.90 12.87
C SER A 197 23.30 1.95 12.06
N ASN A 198 23.92 1.52 10.94
CA ASN A 198 24.60 2.46 10.01
C ASN A 198 23.64 3.44 9.32
N THR A 199 22.36 3.11 9.24
CA THR A 199 21.31 3.96 8.67
C THR A 199 20.05 3.87 9.52
N LEU A 200 19.39 5.02 9.71
CA LEU A 200 18.10 5.11 10.39
C LEU A 200 17.03 5.60 9.41
N ASN A 201 15.93 4.86 9.32
CA ASN A 201 14.79 5.20 8.48
C ASN A 201 13.65 5.71 9.35
N PHE A 202 13.26 6.98 9.14
CA PHE A 202 12.10 7.57 9.77
C PHE A 202 11.06 7.93 8.73
N GLN A 203 9.82 7.57 9.00
CA GLN A 203 8.70 8.02 8.21
C GLN A 203 7.66 8.71 9.09
N PHE A 204 7.36 9.96 8.76
CA PHE A 204 6.35 10.75 9.45
C PHE A 204 5.14 10.96 8.55
N THR A 205 3.95 10.80 9.12
CA THR A 205 2.69 11.05 8.43
C THR A 205 2.22 12.48 8.69
N LYS A 206 1.80 13.17 7.62
CA LYS A 206 1.25 14.51 7.74
C LYS A 206 -0.09 14.47 8.49
N SER A 207 -0.10 15.01 9.70
CA SER A 207 -1.32 15.14 10.51
C SER A 207 -2.18 16.31 10.04
N GLN A 208 -1.58 17.50 9.85
CA GLN A 208 -2.33 18.68 9.39
C GLN A 208 -1.44 19.72 8.69
N ALA A 209 -2.08 20.56 7.86
CA ALA A 209 -1.46 21.80 7.40
C ALA A 209 -1.57 22.85 8.50
N LEU A 210 -0.48 23.56 8.76
CA LEU A 210 -0.47 24.67 9.71
C LEU A 210 -0.94 25.97 9.05
N ARG A 211 -1.40 26.93 9.85
CA ARG A 211 -1.86 28.23 9.33
C ARG A 211 -0.76 29.01 8.60
N TYR A 212 0.45 28.97 9.13
CA TYR A 212 1.65 29.58 8.56
C TYR A 212 2.89 28.93 9.20
N GLY A 213 4.06 29.17 8.60
CA GLY A 213 5.36 28.73 9.10
C GLY A 213 5.92 29.64 10.19
N GLU A 214 7.24 29.76 10.26
CA GLU A 214 7.91 30.70 11.15
C GLU A 214 7.44 32.13 10.88
N ASN A 215 7.30 32.49 9.60
CA ASN A 215 6.77 33.77 9.16
C ASN A 215 5.39 33.61 8.49
N PRO A 216 4.51 34.66 8.51
CA PRO A 216 3.14 34.57 8.03
C PRO A 216 2.98 34.16 6.56
N HIS A 217 3.94 34.42 5.72
CA HIS A 217 3.92 34.07 4.29
C HIS A 217 4.43 32.66 3.98
N GLN A 218 5.00 31.97 4.97
CA GLN A 218 5.55 30.62 4.80
C GLN A 218 4.47 29.55 5.02
N ARG A 219 4.57 28.49 4.23
CA ARG A 219 3.74 27.29 4.42
C ARG A 219 4.42 26.36 5.41
N ALA A 220 3.64 25.70 6.26
CA ALA A 220 4.12 24.66 7.17
C ALA A 220 3.10 23.53 7.31
N ALA A 221 3.57 22.38 7.77
CA ALA A 221 2.74 21.22 8.09
C ALA A 221 3.28 20.53 9.33
N PHE A 222 2.38 19.91 10.06
CA PHE A 222 2.70 19.10 11.23
C PHE A 222 2.69 17.64 10.82
N TYR A 223 3.78 16.95 11.09
CA TYR A 223 3.95 15.53 10.82
C TYR A 223 4.10 14.80 12.15
N THR A 224 3.57 13.59 12.21
CA THR A 224 3.60 12.74 13.40
C THR A 224 4.13 11.36 13.04
N ASP A 225 4.74 10.70 13.99
CA ASP A 225 4.99 9.26 13.91
C ASP A 225 3.66 8.51 14.04
N SER A 226 3.46 7.52 13.19
CA SER A 226 2.26 6.69 13.21
C SER A 226 2.20 5.74 14.40
N ASN A 227 3.33 5.48 15.06
CA ASN A 227 3.49 4.52 16.15
C ASN A 227 3.59 5.16 17.53
N LEU A 228 3.19 6.44 17.70
CA LEU A 228 3.21 7.12 18.99
C LEU A 228 2.15 6.54 19.92
N GLU A 229 2.59 5.75 20.89
CA GLU A 229 1.74 5.25 22.00
C GLU A 229 1.68 6.24 23.17
N GLU A 230 2.69 7.09 23.32
CA GLU A 230 2.76 8.07 24.40
C GLU A 230 1.80 9.23 24.22
N VAL A 231 1.26 9.72 25.33
CA VAL A 231 0.41 10.92 25.35
C VAL A 231 1.23 12.12 24.89
N SER A 232 0.87 12.67 23.73
CA SER A 232 1.58 13.79 23.11
C SER A 232 0.59 14.69 22.36
N ILE A 233 1.07 15.86 21.93
CA ILE A 233 0.28 16.74 21.06
C ILE A 233 -0.03 16.08 19.72
N ALA A 234 0.87 15.19 19.27
CA ALA A 234 0.73 14.48 18.01
C ALA A 234 -0.54 13.62 17.95
N ASN A 235 -0.92 12.98 19.07
CA ASN A 235 -2.12 12.15 19.17
C ASN A 235 -3.26 12.81 19.96
N SER A 236 -3.15 14.11 20.27
CA SER A 236 -4.21 14.88 20.94
C SER A 236 -5.30 15.31 19.96
N LYS A 237 -6.54 15.39 20.46
CA LYS A 237 -7.67 15.93 19.71
C LYS A 237 -7.90 17.39 20.10
N GLN A 238 -7.81 18.30 19.12
CA GLN A 238 -8.17 19.70 19.34
C GLN A 238 -9.67 19.83 19.59
N ILE A 239 -10.06 20.35 20.77
CA ILE A 239 -11.47 20.52 21.16
C ILE A 239 -12.03 21.84 20.64
N GLN A 240 -11.23 22.93 20.69
CA GLN A 240 -11.64 24.25 20.23
C GLN A 240 -10.43 25.10 19.84
N GLY A 241 -10.68 26.25 19.24
CA GLY A 241 -9.66 27.21 18.85
C GLY A 241 -9.33 27.18 17.35
N LYS A 242 -8.36 27.99 16.94
CA LYS A 242 -7.88 28.07 15.55
C LYS A 242 -6.93 26.91 15.26
N PRO A 243 -6.79 26.46 13.98
CA PRO A 243 -5.77 25.50 13.61
C PRO A 243 -4.39 25.94 14.08
N LEU A 244 -3.51 25.01 14.40
CA LEU A 244 -2.16 25.29 14.90
C LEU A 244 -1.34 26.08 13.89
N SER A 245 -0.40 26.88 14.39
CA SER A 245 0.69 27.51 13.64
C SER A 245 2.02 26.83 13.98
N TYR A 246 3.07 27.13 13.22
CA TYR A 246 4.42 26.70 13.50
C TYR A 246 4.86 27.03 14.94
N ASN A 247 4.61 28.26 15.38
CA ASN A 247 4.99 28.71 16.71
C ASN A 247 4.28 27.93 17.83
N ASN A 248 3.03 27.51 17.62
CA ASN A 248 2.35 26.65 18.59
C ASN A 248 3.03 25.28 18.68
N CYS A 249 3.36 24.66 17.56
CA CYS A 249 4.05 23.37 17.56
C CYS A 249 5.45 23.50 18.20
N LEU A 250 6.21 24.53 17.89
CA LEU A 250 7.54 24.75 18.47
C LEU A 250 7.51 24.94 19.99
N LEU A 251 6.54 25.70 20.50
CA LEU A 251 6.38 25.92 21.95
C LEU A 251 6.06 24.64 22.73
N TYR A 252 5.43 23.66 22.08
CA TYR A 252 5.10 22.38 22.71
C TYR A 252 6.26 21.37 22.66
N THR A 253 7.19 21.52 21.74
CA THR A 253 8.32 20.59 21.56
C THR A 253 9.63 21.09 22.16
N SER A 254 9.69 22.35 22.58
CA SER A 254 10.88 22.95 23.20
C SER A 254 10.60 23.32 24.65
N PRO A 255 11.54 23.04 25.58
CA PRO A 255 11.43 23.48 26.96
C PRO A 255 11.34 25.02 27.01
N SER A 256 10.40 25.52 27.79
CA SER A 256 10.29 26.97 28.02
C SER A 256 11.49 27.48 28.78
N PRO A 257 12.06 28.65 28.44
CA PRO A 257 13.09 29.29 29.26
C PRO A 257 12.66 29.58 30.70
N ARG A 258 11.37 29.41 31.01
CA ARG A 258 10.83 29.57 32.38
C ARG A 258 10.83 28.26 33.19
N ASP A 259 11.13 27.15 32.54
CA ASP A 259 11.14 25.82 33.18
C ASP A 259 12.58 25.36 33.51
N SER A 260 13.57 26.24 33.38
CA SER A 260 14.97 26.05 33.71
C SER A 260 15.37 26.80 35.00
#